data_ceedbcfdaaf0b8c92d9577b6ebda5df2
#
_entry.id   ceedbcfdaaf0b8c92d9577b6ebda5df2
#
_cell.length_a   1.000
_cell.length_b   1.000
_cell.length_c   1.000
_cell.angle_alpha   90.00
_cell.angle_beta   90.00
_cell.angle_gamma   90.00
#
_symmetry.space_group_name_H-M   'P 1'
#
loop_
_entity.id
_entity.type
_entity.pdbx_description
1 polymer ?
#
loop_
_entity_poly.entity_id
_entity_poly.type
_entity_poly.pdbx_seq_one_letter_code
_entity_poly.pdbx_strand_id
1 'polypeptide(L)'
;LVGSEMCIRDSYKGSVTKSFAITEPVLTSDVIVQSRNAAAGTFDIVVDGVPGYVTSVSVPVWTKADQSDIVWYNASRVDADTFIVHANIANHKNNVGVYNIHVYVSGGGYKMRCAYATTTVFGAGYERVFDLNYYIKNNPDVAKAFGGNTEAIFAHFVNNGEVEGRQAIANFNVASYRARYADLRSAFGNNLKAYYDHYRINGYAEGRVATGSTELQNPTTVYNGVDYKLVYDYNYYINKYPDIKAAFNGDENATLRHFVECGMNEGRQGKASFNVAAYRANYADLRSAFGRNLKAYYMHYIGSGYREGRKATGNGVLKNPVTVYNGVDYSLVYDYNYYISKYSDLKAAFYGDDTAALRHFVECGMNEGRQAKDSFNVKKYKNRYNDLQNAFGNDLKSYYMHYIGSCLLYTSPSPR
;
A
#
# COMPACT_ATOMS: atom_id res chain seq x y z
N LEU A 1 -61.85 -4.67 0.60
CA LEU A 1 -63.10 -3.93 0.91
C LEU A 1 -64.28 -4.72 0.39
N VAL A 2 -65.16 -5.17 1.29
CA VAL A 2 -66.38 -5.88 0.98
C VAL A 2 -67.33 -4.91 0.26
N GLY A 3 -67.80 -5.31 -0.91
CA GLY A 3 -68.57 -4.48 -1.81
C GLY A 3 -69.79 -3.85 -1.19
N SER A 4 -70.07 -2.61 -1.55
CA SER A 4 -71.29 -1.94 -1.25
C SER A 4 -72.42 -2.57 -2.06
N GLU A 5 -73.45 -3.09 -1.40
CA GLU A 5 -74.72 -3.47 -2.04
C GLU A 5 -75.35 -2.23 -2.60
N MET A 6 -75.61 -2.23 -3.91
CA MET A 6 -76.36 -1.18 -4.56
C MET A 6 -77.76 -1.69 -4.79
N CYS A 7 -78.71 -1.18 -4.02
CA CYS A 7 -80.12 -1.45 -4.26
C CYS A 7 -80.69 -0.56 -5.38
N ILE A 8 -81.06 -1.15 -6.50
CA ILE A 8 -81.84 -0.47 -7.56
C ILE A 8 -83.34 -0.69 -7.27
N ARG A 9 -84.04 0.39 -6.91
CA ARG A 9 -85.51 0.38 -6.81
C ARG A 9 -86.13 0.63 -8.17
N ASP A 10 -86.77 -0.37 -8.73
CA ASP A 10 -87.64 -0.16 -9.85
C ASP A 10 -89.01 0.22 -9.36
N SER A 11 -89.68 1.11 -10.10
CA SER A 11 -91.01 1.67 -9.76
C SER A 11 -92.13 0.70 -9.89
N TYR A 12 -91.91 -0.58 -10.21
CA TYR A 12 -92.88 -1.67 -10.31
C TYR A 12 -92.51 -2.83 -9.35
N LYS A 13 -93.22 -2.84 -8.22
CA LYS A 13 -93.44 -3.94 -7.26
C LYS A 13 -92.40 -5.10 -7.23
N GLY A 14 -91.37 -4.90 -6.49
CA GLY A 14 -90.42 -5.93 -6.09
C GLY A 14 -89.03 -5.42 -6.09
N SER A 15 -88.32 -5.42 -4.91
CA SER A 15 -86.93 -5.13 -4.86
C SER A 15 -86.14 -6.33 -5.39
N VAL A 16 -85.41 -6.18 -6.49
CA VAL A 16 -84.45 -7.16 -6.95
C VAL A 16 -83.10 -6.71 -6.48
N THR A 17 -82.49 -7.39 -5.51
CA THR A 17 -81.11 -7.21 -5.05
C THR A 17 -80.23 -7.97 -6.03
N LYS A 18 -79.49 -7.29 -6.87
CA LYS A 18 -78.37 -7.89 -7.63
C LYS A 18 -77.11 -7.51 -6.95
N SER A 19 -76.37 -8.45 -6.38
CA SER A 19 -74.99 -8.27 -5.94
C SER A 19 -74.09 -8.52 -7.15
N PHE A 20 -73.19 -7.59 -7.38
CA PHE A 20 -72.11 -7.80 -8.30
C PHE A 20 -70.78 -7.51 -7.52
N ALA A 21 -69.79 -8.39 -7.71
CA ALA A 21 -68.44 -8.17 -7.17
C ALA A 21 -67.73 -7.17 -8.07
N ILE A 22 -67.40 -6.05 -7.51
CA ILE A 22 -66.38 -5.19 -8.14
C ILE A 22 -65.02 -5.78 -7.76
N THR A 23 -64.44 -6.50 -8.69
CA THR A 23 -63.03 -6.89 -8.55
C THR A 23 -62.18 -5.61 -8.69
N GLU A 24 -61.29 -5.39 -7.77
CA GLU A 24 -60.25 -4.35 -7.92
C GLU A 24 -59.57 -4.53 -9.27
N PRO A 25 -59.49 -3.48 -10.10
CA PRO A 25 -58.76 -3.58 -11.35
C PRO A 25 -57.32 -3.92 -11.05
N VAL A 26 -56.88 -5.10 -11.46
CA VAL A 26 -55.44 -5.48 -11.42
C VAL A 26 -54.77 -4.65 -12.50
N LEU A 27 -54.10 -3.59 -12.08
CA LEU A 27 -53.24 -2.81 -12.96
C LEU A 27 -51.95 -3.59 -13.17
N THR A 28 -51.75 -4.08 -14.36
CA THR A 28 -50.51 -4.67 -14.85
C THR A 28 -49.63 -3.57 -15.50
N SER A 29 -49.44 -2.47 -14.79
CA SER A 29 -48.59 -1.40 -15.29
C SER A 29 -47.13 -1.79 -15.09
N ASP A 30 -46.33 -1.68 -16.13
CA ASP A 30 -44.88 -1.86 -16.06
C ASP A 30 -44.24 -0.57 -15.57
N VAL A 31 -43.29 -0.72 -14.61
CA VAL A 31 -42.45 0.39 -14.13
C VAL A 31 -41.07 0.19 -14.64
N ILE A 32 -40.64 1.09 -15.51
CA ILE A 32 -39.31 1.08 -16.12
C ILE A 32 -38.53 2.27 -15.63
N VAL A 33 -37.31 2.02 -15.11
CA VAL A 33 -36.35 3.10 -14.80
C VAL A 33 -35.35 3.22 -15.93
N GLN A 34 -35.28 4.40 -16.53
CA GLN A 34 -34.45 4.70 -17.69
C GLN A 34 -33.74 6.07 -17.57
N SER A 35 -33.05 6.47 -18.62
CA SER A 35 -32.39 7.80 -18.75
C SER A 35 -31.53 8.18 -17.54
N ARG A 36 -30.83 7.18 -16.98
CA ARG A 36 -29.96 7.41 -15.81
C ARG A 36 -28.79 8.30 -16.19
N ASN A 37 -28.70 9.47 -15.55
CA ASN A 37 -27.53 10.32 -15.63
C ASN A 37 -26.83 10.33 -14.27
N ALA A 38 -25.82 9.48 -14.11
CA ALA A 38 -25.08 9.35 -12.84
C ALA A 38 -24.37 10.66 -12.45
N ALA A 39 -23.89 11.44 -13.42
CA ALA A 39 -23.22 12.71 -13.18
C ALA A 39 -24.16 13.79 -12.63
N ALA A 40 -25.39 13.83 -13.13
CA ALA A 40 -26.42 14.75 -12.67
C ALA A 40 -27.22 14.21 -11.47
N GLY A 41 -27.09 12.91 -11.16
CA GLY A 41 -27.88 12.24 -10.14
C GLY A 41 -29.37 12.17 -10.51
N THR A 42 -29.69 12.06 -11.81
CA THR A 42 -31.07 12.04 -12.31
C THR A 42 -31.41 10.68 -12.92
N PHE A 43 -32.68 10.30 -12.86
CA PHE A 43 -33.22 9.13 -13.52
C PHE A 43 -34.72 9.32 -13.82
N ASP A 44 -35.20 8.71 -14.87
CA ASP A 44 -36.60 8.75 -15.26
C ASP A 44 -37.32 7.47 -14.80
N ILE A 45 -38.52 7.63 -14.26
CA ILE A 45 -39.43 6.55 -13.91
C ILE A 45 -40.59 6.63 -14.89
N VAL A 46 -40.64 5.65 -15.78
CA VAL A 46 -41.73 5.51 -16.76
C VAL A 46 -42.72 4.51 -16.22
N VAL A 47 -43.98 4.90 -16.16
CA VAL A 47 -45.14 4.04 -15.81
C VAL A 47 -45.96 3.86 -17.05
N ASP A 48 -45.90 2.69 -17.61
CA ASP A 48 -46.55 2.33 -18.88
C ASP A 48 -47.77 1.43 -18.67
N GLY A 49 -48.68 1.36 -19.62
CA GLY A 49 -49.90 0.54 -19.56
C GLY A 49 -50.95 1.05 -18.58
N VAL A 50 -50.98 2.37 -18.31
CA VAL A 50 -51.91 2.99 -17.37
C VAL A 50 -53.28 3.19 -18.04
N PRO A 51 -54.38 2.59 -17.49
CA PRO A 51 -55.69 2.71 -18.10
C PRO A 51 -56.20 4.13 -18.24
N GLY A 52 -56.98 4.40 -19.29
CA GLY A 52 -57.44 5.75 -19.63
C GLY A 52 -58.35 6.42 -18.59
N TYR A 53 -58.98 5.66 -17.66
CA TYR A 53 -59.76 6.21 -16.56
C TYR A 53 -58.90 6.76 -15.40
N VAL A 54 -57.58 6.51 -15.38
CA VAL A 54 -56.67 7.06 -14.39
C VAL A 54 -56.44 8.54 -14.70
N THR A 55 -56.70 9.36 -13.72
CA THR A 55 -56.55 10.84 -13.83
C THR A 55 -55.24 11.38 -13.32
N SER A 56 -54.59 10.67 -12.38
CA SER A 56 -53.28 11.03 -11.86
C SER A 56 -52.46 9.84 -11.39
N VAL A 57 -51.17 9.96 -11.52
CA VAL A 57 -50.16 8.99 -11.04
C VAL A 57 -49.20 9.71 -10.08
N SER A 58 -49.06 9.16 -8.87
CA SER A 58 -48.15 9.67 -7.85
C SER A 58 -47.10 8.60 -7.52
N VAL A 59 -45.85 9.01 -7.50
CA VAL A 59 -44.70 8.10 -7.34
C VAL A 59 -43.85 8.53 -6.14
N PRO A 60 -44.10 7.93 -4.95
CA PRO A 60 -43.17 8.12 -3.82
C PRO A 60 -41.89 7.34 -4.08
N VAL A 61 -40.76 8.00 -3.81
CA VAL A 61 -39.39 7.51 -4.00
C VAL A 61 -38.57 7.78 -2.75
N TRP A 62 -37.81 6.82 -2.27
CA TRP A 62 -36.98 6.96 -1.06
C TRP A 62 -35.82 5.96 -1.02
N THR A 63 -34.80 6.23 -0.20
CA THR A 63 -33.66 5.32 0.03
C THR A 63 -33.62 4.76 1.44
N LYS A 64 -34.07 5.51 2.44
CA LYS A 64 -33.97 5.13 3.86
C LYS A 64 -35.08 4.18 4.27
N ALA A 65 -34.76 3.18 5.10
CA ALA A 65 -35.74 2.23 5.61
C ALA A 65 -36.87 2.90 6.41
N ASP A 66 -36.57 4.01 7.09
CA ASP A 66 -37.52 4.84 7.85
C ASP A 66 -38.28 5.85 6.98
N GLN A 67 -38.01 5.84 5.66
CA GLN A 67 -38.58 6.78 4.70
C GLN A 67 -38.33 8.26 5.01
N SER A 68 -37.32 8.60 5.80
CA SER A 68 -37.01 10.01 6.17
C SER A 68 -36.56 10.90 5.02
N ASP A 69 -36.32 10.31 3.85
CA ASP A 69 -35.96 10.98 2.59
C ASP A 69 -37.01 10.78 1.49
N ILE A 70 -38.22 10.37 1.85
CA ILE A 70 -39.32 10.13 0.87
C ILE A 70 -39.73 11.42 0.17
N VAL A 71 -39.83 11.37 -1.15
CA VAL A 71 -40.36 12.43 -1.99
C VAL A 71 -41.47 11.86 -2.82
N TRP A 72 -42.64 12.53 -2.81
CA TRP A 72 -43.81 12.18 -3.62
C TRP A 72 -43.78 12.99 -4.91
N TYR A 73 -43.48 12.33 -6.02
CA TYR A 73 -43.54 12.93 -7.34
C TYR A 73 -44.93 12.77 -7.95
N ASN A 74 -45.40 13.83 -8.61
CA ASN A 74 -46.57 13.74 -9.51
C ASN A 74 -46.05 13.45 -10.91
N ALA A 75 -46.44 12.32 -11.48
CA ALA A 75 -46.05 11.95 -12.81
C ALA A 75 -46.79 12.75 -13.88
N SER A 76 -46.10 13.14 -14.92
CA SER A 76 -46.68 13.82 -16.09
C SER A 76 -47.09 12.80 -17.11
N ARG A 77 -48.33 12.92 -17.65
CA ARG A 77 -48.82 12.09 -18.75
C ARG A 77 -48.11 12.50 -20.04
N VAL A 78 -47.47 11.55 -20.73
CA VAL A 78 -46.73 11.80 -21.97
C VAL A 78 -47.48 11.28 -23.21
N ASP A 79 -48.36 10.27 -23.04
CA ASP A 79 -49.23 9.77 -24.08
C ASP A 79 -50.54 9.15 -23.49
N ALA A 80 -51.22 8.27 -24.26
CA ALA A 80 -52.54 7.74 -23.88
C ALA A 80 -52.48 6.92 -22.59
N ASP A 81 -51.41 6.16 -22.37
CA ASP A 81 -51.28 5.16 -21.29
C ASP A 81 -49.94 5.26 -20.54
N THR A 82 -49.08 6.22 -20.84
CA THR A 82 -47.75 6.39 -20.24
C THR A 82 -47.63 7.66 -19.41
N PHE A 83 -47.01 7.54 -18.21
CA PHE A 83 -46.66 8.65 -17.34
C PHE A 83 -45.15 8.61 -17.05
N ILE A 84 -44.56 9.78 -16.86
CA ILE A 84 -43.11 9.92 -16.54
C ILE A 84 -42.88 10.79 -15.30
N VAL A 85 -41.89 10.40 -14.51
CA VAL A 85 -41.34 11.19 -13.42
C VAL A 85 -39.83 11.41 -13.69
N HIS A 86 -39.38 12.64 -13.60
CA HIS A 86 -37.97 12.97 -13.58
C HIS A 86 -37.51 13.10 -12.13
N ALA A 87 -36.84 12.07 -11.62
CA ALA A 87 -36.31 12.02 -10.26
C ALA A 87 -34.86 12.56 -10.20
N ASN A 88 -34.54 13.21 -9.07
CA ASN A 88 -33.20 13.77 -8.83
C ASN A 88 -32.79 13.48 -7.38
N ILE A 89 -31.59 12.94 -7.18
CA ILE A 89 -31.05 12.66 -5.83
C ILE A 89 -30.94 13.90 -4.95
N ALA A 90 -30.82 15.09 -5.53
CA ALA A 90 -30.82 16.34 -4.77
C ALA A 90 -32.11 16.52 -3.93
N ASN A 91 -33.25 15.99 -4.41
CA ASN A 91 -34.52 16.01 -3.68
C ASN A 91 -34.55 15.01 -2.51
N HIS A 92 -33.60 14.05 -2.49
CA HIS A 92 -33.44 13.00 -1.49
C HIS A 92 -32.20 13.22 -0.63
N LYS A 93 -31.85 14.47 -0.32
CA LYS A 93 -30.69 14.87 0.49
C LYS A 93 -29.35 14.38 -0.09
N ASN A 94 -29.27 14.21 -1.41
CA ASN A 94 -28.15 13.61 -2.14
C ASN A 94 -27.80 12.19 -1.66
N ASN A 95 -28.76 11.46 -1.10
CA ASN A 95 -28.55 10.07 -0.71
C ASN A 95 -28.24 9.22 -1.93
N VAL A 96 -27.41 8.22 -1.74
CA VAL A 96 -27.00 7.23 -2.75
C VAL A 96 -27.38 5.84 -2.28
N GLY A 97 -27.51 4.90 -3.22
CA GLY A 97 -27.84 3.52 -2.93
C GLY A 97 -29.14 3.09 -3.61
N VAL A 98 -29.83 2.13 -3.01
CA VAL A 98 -31.06 1.57 -3.57
C VAL A 98 -32.23 2.52 -3.31
N TYR A 99 -32.84 2.98 -4.38
CA TYR A 99 -34.08 3.76 -4.37
C TYR A 99 -35.27 2.83 -4.49
N ASN A 100 -36.21 2.93 -3.55
CA ASN A 100 -37.50 2.26 -3.61
C ASN A 100 -38.49 3.17 -4.33
N ILE A 101 -39.24 2.62 -5.26
CA ILE A 101 -40.19 3.33 -6.11
C ILE A 101 -41.50 2.61 -5.97
N HIS A 102 -42.52 3.31 -5.49
CA HIS A 102 -43.90 2.82 -5.54
C HIS A 102 -44.71 3.69 -6.49
N VAL A 103 -45.70 3.11 -7.11
CA VAL A 103 -46.61 3.82 -8.01
C VAL A 103 -48.03 3.75 -7.47
N TYR A 104 -48.66 4.88 -7.32
CA TYR A 104 -50.03 5.05 -6.92
C TYR A 104 -50.82 5.72 -8.04
N VAL A 105 -51.92 5.12 -8.41
CA VAL A 105 -52.84 5.68 -9.40
C VAL A 105 -54.11 6.16 -8.75
N SER A 106 -54.70 7.20 -9.28
CA SER A 106 -55.99 7.73 -8.86
C SER A 106 -56.85 7.99 -10.08
N GLY A 107 -58.14 7.60 -10.00
CA GLY A 107 -59.11 7.75 -11.05
C GLY A 107 -60.38 6.95 -10.75
N GLY A 108 -61.53 7.34 -11.29
CA GLY A 108 -62.80 6.65 -11.06
C GLY A 108 -63.25 6.59 -9.59
N GLY A 109 -62.75 7.51 -8.73
CA GLY A 109 -63.05 7.51 -7.29
C GLY A 109 -62.16 6.67 -6.41
N TYR A 110 -61.12 6.04 -6.97
CA TYR A 110 -60.18 5.18 -6.25
C TYR A 110 -58.78 5.75 -6.26
N LYS A 111 -58.00 5.45 -5.19
CA LYS A 111 -56.54 5.63 -5.10
C LYS A 111 -55.92 4.32 -4.63
N MET A 112 -55.04 3.74 -5.43
CA MET A 112 -54.43 2.45 -5.11
C MET A 112 -52.95 2.40 -5.52
N ARG A 113 -52.18 1.60 -4.79
CA ARG A 113 -50.80 1.25 -5.21
C ARG A 113 -50.93 0.16 -6.30
N CYS A 114 -50.36 0.41 -7.47
CA CYS A 114 -50.47 -0.53 -8.58
C CYS A 114 -49.13 -1.23 -8.90
N ALA A 115 -48.01 -0.60 -8.57
CA ALA A 115 -46.70 -1.20 -8.90
C ALA A 115 -45.62 -0.76 -7.92
N TYR A 116 -44.54 -1.47 -7.93
CA TYR A 116 -43.28 -1.08 -7.25
C TYR A 116 -42.08 -1.50 -8.09
N ALA A 117 -40.98 -0.75 -7.95
CA ALA A 117 -39.71 -1.05 -8.55
C ALA A 117 -38.60 -0.59 -7.60
N THR A 118 -37.40 -1.03 -7.87
CA THR A 118 -36.22 -0.51 -7.24
C THR A 118 -35.18 -0.11 -8.28
N THR A 119 -34.39 0.91 -8.01
CA THR A 119 -33.23 1.25 -8.81
C THR A 119 -32.08 1.66 -7.92
N THR A 120 -30.85 1.42 -8.36
CA THR A 120 -29.68 1.84 -7.63
C THR A 120 -29.13 3.10 -8.28
N VAL A 121 -29.02 4.17 -7.49
CA VAL A 121 -28.44 5.44 -7.92
C VAL A 121 -27.20 5.72 -7.13
N PHE A 122 -26.13 5.96 -7.82
CA PHE A 122 -24.81 6.23 -7.28
C PHE A 122 -24.48 7.68 -7.61
N GLY A 123 -24.16 8.49 -6.64
CA GLY A 123 -24.00 9.92 -6.75
C GLY A 123 -23.09 10.40 -7.90
N ALA A 124 -23.06 11.72 -8.11
CA ALA A 124 -22.33 12.37 -9.19
C ALA A 124 -20.84 11.99 -9.23
N GLY A 125 -20.31 11.85 -10.45
CA GLY A 125 -18.87 11.70 -10.70
C GLY A 125 -18.38 10.24 -10.78
N TYR A 126 -19.21 9.23 -10.64
CA TYR A 126 -18.75 7.84 -10.80
C TYR A 126 -18.27 7.51 -12.21
N GLU A 127 -18.75 8.19 -13.24
CA GLU A 127 -18.24 8.11 -14.60
C GLU A 127 -16.74 8.45 -14.73
N ARG A 128 -16.17 9.10 -13.72
CA ARG A 128 -14.75 9.46 -13.64
C ARG A 128 -13.88 8.35 -13.08
N VAL A 129 -14.49 7.38 -12.37
CA VAL A 129 -13.76 6.30 -11.69
C VAL A 129 -14.27 4.90 -12.05
N PHE A 130 -15.38 4.81 -12.80
CA PHE A 130 -16.02 3.54 -13.17
C PHE A 130 -16.52 3.53 -14.61
N ASP A 131 -16.17 2.45 -15.32
CA ASP A 131 -16.75 2.01 -16.59
C ASP A 131 -17.09 0.52 -16.45
N LEU A 132 -18.34 0.15 -16.73
CA LEU A 132 -18.83 -1.22 -16.53
C LEU A 132 -18.05 -2.23 -17.36
N ASN A 133 -17.84 -1.94 -18.65
CA ASN A 133 -17.19 -2.87 -19.58
C ASN A 133 -15.72 -3.05 -19.23
N TYR A 134 -15.06 -1.96 -18.84
CA TYR A 134 -13.68 -1.99 -18.36
C TYR A 134 -13.57 -2.81 -17.06
N TYR A 135 -14.48 -2.58 -16.12
CA TYR A 135 -14.47 -3.27 -14.83
C TYR A 135 -14.67 -4.78 -14.96
N ILE A 136 -15.66 -5.22 -15.74
CA ILE A 136 -15.93 -6.63 -16.03
C ILE A 136 -14.72 -7.29 -16.71
N LYS A 137 -14.15 -6.61 -17.71
CA LYS A 137 -13.01 -7.13 -18.47
C LYS A 137 -11.78 -7.35 -17.57
N ASN A 138 -11.54 -6.46 -16.61
CA ASN A 138 -10.34 -6.50 -15.76
C ASN A 138 -10.57 -7.22 -14.42
N ASN A 139 -11.82 -7.59 -14.10
CA ASN A 139 -12.19 -8.32 -12.89
C ASN A 139 -13.09 -9.53 -13.22
N PRO A 140 -12.52 -10.61 -13.80
CA PRO A 140 -13.30 -11.78 -14.24
C PRO A 140 -14.04 -12.50 -13.10
N ASP A 141 -13.53 -12.40 -11.88
CA ASP A 141 -14.15 -12.91 -10.66
C ASP A 141 -15.51 -12.24 -10.39
N VAL A 142 -15.56 -10.92 -10.55
CA VAL A 142 -16.80 -10.13 -10.41
C VAL A 142 -17.79 -10.47 -11.53
N ALA A 143 -17.29 -10.53 -12.77
CA ALA A 143 -18.13 -10.93 -13.92
C ALA A 143 -18.75 -12.31 -13.72
N LYS A 144 -17.99 -13.27 -13.20
CA LYS A 144 -18.45 -14.63 -12.89
C LYS A 144 -19.48 -14.66 -11.75
N ALA A 145 -19.24 -13.85 -10.69
CA ALA A 145 -20.10 -13.84 -9.49
C ALA A 145 -21.48 -13.23 -9.77
N PHE A 146 -21.55 -12.16 -10.56
CA PHE A 146 -22.77 -11.38 -10.77
C PHE A 146 -23.40 -11.54 -12.16
N GLY A 147 -22.73 -12.26 -13.07
CA GLY A 147 -23.22 -12.49 -14.44
C GLY A 147 -23.47 -11.18 -15.18
N GLY A 148 -24.65 -11.03 -15.77
CA GLY A 148 -25.07 -9.80 -16.47
C GLY A 148 -25.73 -8.75 -15.58
N ASN A 149 -25.78 -8.94 -14.26
CA ASN A 149 -26.45 -8.00 -13.36
C ASN A 149 -25.59 -6.75 -13.14
N THR A 150 -25.81 -5.74 -13.97
CA THR A 150 -25.04 -4.48 -13.98
C THR A 150 -25.13 -3.71 -12.66
N GLU A 151 -26.29 -3.76 -11.99
CA GLU A 151 -26.49 -3.08 -10.70
C GLU A 151 -25.68 -3.75 -9.58
N ALA A 152 -25.69 -5.09 -9.53
CA ALA A 152 -24.91 -5.84 -8.55
C ALA A 152 -23.42 -5.66 -8.77
N ILE A 153 -22.94 -5.61 -10.02
CA ILE A 153 -21.55 -5.36 -10.37
C ILE A 153 -21.12 -3.96 -9.90
N PHE A 154 -21.94 -2.96 -10.14
CA PHE A 154 -21.62 -1.61 -9.68
C PHE A 154 -21.71 -1.49 -8.15
N ALA A 155 -22.70 -2.09 -7.50
CA ALA A 155 -22.78 -2.14 -6.05
C ALA A 155 -21.54 -2.83 -5.43
N HIS A 156 -21.05 -3.89 -6.07
CA HIS A 156 -19.79 -4.52 -5.67
C HIS A 156 -18.62 -3.54 -5.76
N PHE A 157 -18.49 -2.77 -6.85
CA PHE A 157 -17.43 -1.78 -7.00
C PHE A 157 -17.45 -0.76 -5.85
N VAL A 158 -18.62 -0.17 -5.56
CA VAL A 158 -18.77 0.87 -4.52
C VAL A 158 -18.51 0.34 -3.11
N ASN A 159 -18.96 -0.88 -2.82
CA ASN A 159 -18.89 -1.43 -1.47
C ASN A 159 -17.59 -2.21 -1.19
N ASN A 160 -17.01 -2.83 -2.22
CA ASN A 160 -15.84 -3.69 -2.11
C ASN A 160 -14.68 -3.20 -2.98
N GLY A 161 -14.94 -2.97 -4.28
CA GLY A 161 -13.90 -2.65 -5.25
C GLY A 161 -13.09 -1.40 -4.92
N GLU A 162 -13.72 -0.34 -4.42
CA GLU A 162 -13.02 0.88 -3.98
C GLU A 162 -12.13 0.62 -2.77
N VAL A 163 -12.58 -0.23 -1.83
CA VAL A 163 -11.79 -0.60 -0.64
C VAL A 163 -10.62 -1.51 -1.00
N GLU A 164 -10.85 -2.42 -1.96
CA GLU A 164 -9.83 -3.33 -2.49
C GLU A 164 -8.84 -2.62 -3.45
N GLY A 165 -9.18 -1.41 -3.90
CA GLY A 165 -8.37 -0.66 -4.85
C GLY A 165 -8.46 -1.17 -6.30
N ARG A 166 -9.59 -1.78 -6.68
CA ARG A 166 -9.80 -2.34 -8.02
C ARG A 166 -9.93 -1.24 -9.05
N GLN A 167 -9.11 -1.28 -10.09
CA GLN A 167 -9.24 -0.35 -11.20
C GLN A 167 -10.50 -0.66 -12.03
N ALA A 168 -11.38 0.34 -12.15
CA ALA A 168 -12.66 0.19 -12.83
C ALA A 168 -12.83 1.08 -14.07
N ILE A 169 -11.82 1.86 -14.42
CA ILE A 169 -11.77 2.66 -15.65
C ILE A 169 -10.31 2.87 -16.07
N ALA A 170 -10.07 3.09 -17.37
CA ALA A 170 -8.70 3.27 -17.89
C ALA A 170 -7.99 4.53 -17.35
N ASN A 171 -8.73 5.62 -17.17
CA ASN A 171 -8.18 6.95 -16.85
C ASN A 171 -8.02 7.21 -15.35
N PHE A 172 -8.36 6.24 -14.49
CA PHE A 172 -8.17 6.32 -13.05
C PHE A 172 -7.59 5.03 -12.49
N ASN A 173 -6.47 5.15 -11.79
CA ASN A 173 -5.86 4.09 -11.03
C ASN A 173 -5.54 4.62 -9.62
N VAL A 174 -6.15 4.05 -8.60
CA VAL A 174 -6.02 4.54 -7.22
C VAL A 174 -4.60 4.47 -6.68
N ALA A 175 -3.82 3.45 -7.08
CA ALA A 175 -2.42 3.31 -6.67
C ALA A 175 -1.55 4.42 -7.27
N SER A 176 -1.74 4.74 -8.56
CA SER A 176 -1.05 5.85 -9.23
C SER A 176 -1.47 7.21 -8.66
N TYR A 177 -2.76 7.39 -8.38
CA TYR A 177 -3.29 8.61 -7.78
C TYR A 177 -2.71 8.85 -6.38
N ARG A 178 -2.74 7.84 -5.54
CA ARG A 178 -2.11 7.84 -4.22
C ARG A 178 -0.61 8.09 -4.30
N ALA A 179 0.08 7.42 -5.22
CA ALA A 179 1.53 7.56 -5.38
C ALA A 179 1.97 8.99 -5.71
N ARG A 180 1.18 9.68 -6.51
CA ARG A 180 1.49 11.02 -7.02
C ARG A 180 1.32 12.12 -5.97
N TYR A 181 0.31 12.02 -5.08
CA TYR A 181 -0.11 13.13 -4.23
C TYR A 181 0.19 12.89 -2.75
N ALA A 182 1.27 13.52 -2.24
CA ALA A 182 1.68 13.42 -0.85
C ALA A 182 0.67 14.05 0.13
N ASP A 183 -0.02 15.12 -0.27
CA ASP A 183 -1.10 15.76 0.47
C ASP A 183 -2.25 14.79 0.75
N LEU A 184 -2.65 14.01 -0.27
CA LEU A 184 -3.70 13.01 -0.11
C LEU A 184 -3.24 11.82 0.75
N ARG A 185 -1.96 11.41 0.65
CA ARG A 185 -1.42 10.37 1.53
C ARG A 185 -1.42 10.81 2.99
N SER A 186 -1.11 12.06 3.25
CA SER A 186 -1.20 12.65 4.59
C SER A 186 -2.63 12.68 5.12
N ALA A 187 -3.62 12.98 4.25
CA ALA A 187 -5.02 13.10 4.63
C ALA A 187 -5.72 11.74 4.78
N PHE A 188 -5.46 10.79 3.88
CA PHE A 188 -6.25 9.55 3.75
C PHE A 188 -5.49 8.28 4.15
N GLY A 189 -4.16 8.33 4.23
CA GLY A 189 -3.33 7.18 4.57
C GLY A 189 -3.61 5.95 3.69
N ASN A 190 -4.08 4.86 4.30
CA ASN A 190 -4.40 3.60 3.61
C ASN A 190 -5.90 3.46 3.24
N ASN A 191 -6.73 4.49 3.47
CA ASN A 191 -8.14 4.46 3.09
C ASN A 191 -8.31 4.67 1.59
N LEU A 192 -8.25 3.59 0.80
CA LEU A 192 -8.32 3.67 -0.67
C LEU A 192 -9.63 4.27 -1.16
N LYS A 193 -10.75 3.99 -0.50
CA LYS A 193 -12.05 4.57 -0.87
C LYS A 193 -12.02 6.11 -0.84
N ALA A 194 -11.33 6.71 0.11
CA ALA A 194 -11.24 8.17 0.21
C ALA A 194 -10.54 8.81 -1.01
N TYR A 195 -9.60 8.09 -1.66
CA TYR A 195 -8.97 8.57 -2.91
C TYR A 195 -9.93 8.53 -4.10
N TYR A 196 -10.80 7.50 -4.21
CA TYR A 196 -11.86 7.46 -5.22
C TYR A 196 -12.84 8.60 -5.00
N ASP A 197 -13.32 8.79 -3.77
CA ASP A 197 -14.24 9.87 -3.41
C ASP A 197 -13.64 11.24 -3.68
N HIS A 198 -12.38 11.46 -3.30
CA HIS A 198 -11.69 12.73 -3.58
C HIS A 198 -11.57 12.99 -5.08
N TYR A 199 -11.11 12.00 -5.88
CA TYR A 199 -10.96 12.20 -7.32
C TYR A 199 -12.31 12.49 -7.98
N ARG A 200 -13.34 11.72 -7.61
CA ARG A 200 -14.69 11.85 -8.12
C ARG A 200 -15.31 13.24 -7.83
N ILE A 201 -15.10 13.76 -6.63
CA ILE A 201 -15.75 15.01 -6.18
C ILE A 201 -14.89 16.24 -6.54
N ASN A 202 -13.60 16.21 -6.24
CA ASN A 202 -12.70 17.36 -6.33
C ASN A 202 -11.58 17.17 -7.35
N GLY A 203 -10.83 16.08 -7.24
CA GLY A 203 -9.56 15.90 -7.95
C GLY A 203 -9.68 15.94 -9.47
N TYR A 204 -10.79 15.47 -10.04
CA TYR A 204 -11.05 15.59 -11.48
C TYR A 204 -11.21 17.06 -11.91
N ALA A 205 -11.96 17.85 -11.15
CA ALA A 205 -12.17 19.28 -11.41
C ALA A 205 -10.88 20.10 -11.17
N GLU A 206 -10.03 19.65 -10.24
CA GLU A 206 -8.70 20.22 -10.00
C GLU A 206 -7.68 19.86 -11.10
N GLY A 207 -8.04 19.04 -12.07
CA GLY A 207 -7.15 18.58 -13.13
C GLY A 207 -6.06 17.60 -12.63
N ARG A 208 -6.28 16.95 -11.50
CA ARG A 208 -5.30 15.99 -10.95
C ARG A 208 -5.18 14.76 -11.84
N VAL A 209 -3.95 14.33 -12.12
CA VAL A 209 -3.64 13.15 -12.92
C VAL A 209 -3.72 11.90 -12.07
N ALA A 210 -4.50 10.91 -12.51
CA ALA A 210 -4.75 9.68 -11.76
C ALA A 210 -4.19 8.41 -12.43
N THR A 211 -3.24 8.56 -13.35
CA THR A 211 -2.58 7.46 -14.06
C THR A 211 -1.07 7.62 -14.03
N GLY A 212 -0.32 6.58 -14.40
CA GLY A 212 1.13 6.58 -14.50
C GLY A 212 1.81 5.68 -13.46
N SER A 213 2.98 6.08 -12.98
CA SER A 213 3.76 5.29 -12.01
C SER A 213 3.04 5.09 -10.69
N THR A 214 3.20 3.91 -10.11
CA THR A 214 2.77 3.56 -8.74
C THR A 214 3.87 3.76 -7.70
N GLU A 215 5.06 4.24 -8.10
CA GLU A 215 6.11 4.64 -7.18
C GLU A 215 5.76 5.97 -6.50
N LEU A 216 5.89 6.01 -5.18
CA LEU A 216 5.54 7.20 -4.41
C LEU A 216 6.41 8.39 -4.84
N GLN A 217 5.75 9.49 -5.20
CA GLN A 217 6.41 10.76 -5.44
C GLN A 217 6.51 11.54 -4.13
N ASN A 218 7.71 12.08 -3.85
CA ASN A 218 7.99 12.82 -2.62
C ASN A 218 7.54 12.07 -1.34
N PRO A 219 8.01 10.82 -1.12
CA PRO A 219 7.70 10.10 0.11
C PRO A 219 8.33 10.81 1.31
N THR A 220 7.73 10.60 2.50
CA THR A 220 8.28 11.18 3.72
C THR A 220 9.66 10.63 4.03
N THR A 221 10.57 11.52 4.44
CA THR A 221 11.93 11.18 4.88
C THR A 221 12.21 11.67 6.30
N VAL A 222 11.24 12.35 6.93
CA VAL A 222 11.40 12.93 8.27
C VAL A 222 10.71 12.06 9.31
N TYR A 223 11.46 11.64 10.33
CA TYR A 223 10.95 10.90 11.48
C TYR A 223 11.56 11.46 12.77
N ASN A 224 10.72 11.79 13.77
CA ASN A 224 11.14 12.39 15.03
C ASN A 224 12.10 13.60 14.86
N GLY A 225 11.79 14.48 13.90
CA GLY A 225 12.55 15.70 13.64
C GLY A 225 13.85 15.52 12.87
N VAL A 226 14.24 14.30 12.50
CA VAL A 226 15.43 14.00 11.70
C VAL A 226 15.05 13.67 10.26
N ASP A 227 15.72 14.31 9.29
CA ASP A 227 15.56 14.02 7.87
C ASP A 227 16.56 12.94 7.41
N TYR A 228 16.04 11.76 7.05
CA TYR A 228 16.80 10.58 6.64
C TYR A 228 17.08 10.52 5.12
N LYS A 229 16.74 11.53 4.34
CA LYS A 229 16.88 11.53 2.86
C LYS A 229 18.28 11.17 2.34
N LEU A 230 19.33 11.36 3.14
CA LEU A 230 20.70 11.01 2.76
C LEU A 230 20.95 9.51 2.77
N VAL A 231 20.22 8.75 3.60
CA VAL A 231 20.41 7.31 3.82
C VAL A 231 19.16 6.48 3.53
N TYR A 232 18.05 7.14 3.23
CA TYR A 232 16.74 6.50 2.99
C TYR A 232 16.07 7.03 1.73
N ASP A 233 15.48 6.11 0.97
CA ASP A 233 14.58 6.31 -0.16
C ASP A 233 13.51 5.24 -0.08
N TYR A 234 12.25 5.64 0.04
CA TYR A 234 11.13 4.72 0.23
C TYR A 234 11.03 3.68 -0.90
N ASN A 235 11.04 4.14 -2.15
CA ASN A 235 10.88 3.25 -3.29
C ASN A 235 12.04 2.27 -3.42
N TYR A 236 13.28 2.73 -3.18
CA TYR A 236 14.44 1.85 -3.14
C TYR A 236 14.32 0.80 -2.03
N TYR A 237 13.94 1.23 -0.81
CA TYR A 237 13.90 0.35 0.36
C TYR A 237 12.84 -0.75 0.21
N ILE A 238 11.63 -0.37 -0.19
CA ILE A 238 10.51 -1.32 -0.34
C ILE A 238 10.71 -2.29 -1.52
N ASN A 239 11.38 -1.85 -2.60
CA ASN A 239 11.70 -2.72 -3.73
C ASN A 239 12.85 -3.68 -3.42
N LYS A 240 13.78 -3.28 -2.54
CA LYS A 240 14.91 -4.13 -2.13
C LYS A 240 14.51 -5.20 -1.12
N TYR A 241 13.51 -4.95 -0.28
CA TYR A 241 13.12 -5.83 0.82
C TYR A 241 11.65 -6.27 0.68
N PRO A 242 11.38 -7.46 0.06
CA PRO A 242 10.02 -7.96 -0.14
C PRO A 242 9.25 -8.18 1.17
N ASP A 243 9.93 -8.53 2.27
CA ASP A 243 9.35 -8.64 3.61
C ASP A 243 8.75 -7.31 4.10
N ILE A 244 9.45 -6.22 3.86
CA ILE A 244 9.00 -4.87 4.20
C ILE A 244 7.83 -4.45 3.33
N LYS A 245 7.91 -4.77 2.02
CA LYS A 245 6.81 -4.51 1.08
C LYS A 245 5.54 -5.22 1.48
N ALA A 246 5.63 -6.48 1.88
CA ALA A 246 4.49 -7.28 2.33
C ALA A 246 3.90 -6.75 3.66
N ALA A 247 4.77 -6.33 4.60
CA ALA A 247 4.33 -5.89 5.92
C ALA A 247 3.64 -4.51 5.92
N PHE A 248 4.14 -3.57 5.12
CA PHE A 248 3.70 -2.17 5.19
C PHE A 248 2.91 -1.68 3.98
N ASN A 249 2.83 -2.44 2.89
CA ASN A 249 1.97 -2.25 1.71
C ASN A 249 1.68 -0.78 1.35
N GLY A 250 2.74 0.02 1.18
CA GLY A 250 2.63 1.42 0.76
C GLY A 250 2.45 2.43 1.90
N ASP A 251 2.47 2.01 3.17
CA ASP A 251 2.52 2.93 4.31
C ASP A 251 3.94 3.50 4.47
N GLU A 252 4.14 4.70 3.93
CA GLU A 252 5.46 5.37 3.95
C GLU A 252 5.93 5.72 5.37
N ASN A 253 5.01 6.05 6.27
CA ASN A 253 5.33 6.39 7.66
C ASN A 253 5.77 5.15 8.45
N ALA A 254 5.02 4.04 8.34
CA ALA A 254 5.38 2.78 8.99
C ALA A 254 6.70 2.22 8.42
N THR A 255 6.92 2.35 7.10
CA THR A 255 8.16 1.91 6.44
C THR A 255 9.37 2.70 6.91
N LEU A 256 9.26 4.04 7.00
CA LEU A 256 10.34 4.89 7.51
C LEU A 256 10.61 4.60 8.99
N ARG A 257 9.56 4.47 9.81
CA ARG A 257 9.70 4.10 11.23
C ARG A 257 10.45 2.78 11.37
N HIS A 258 10.05 1.74 10.62
CA HIS A 258 10.77 0.46 10.63
C HIS A 258 12.25 0.62 10.26
N PHE A 259 12.55 1.38 9.19
CA PHE A 259 13.94 1.62 8.79
C PHE A 259 14.76 2.23 9.94
N VAL A 260 14.22 3.25 10.62
CA VAL A 260 14.91 3.97 11.68
C VAL A 260 15.06 3.16 12.98
N GLU A 261 14.01 2.41 13.36
CA GLU A 261 13.98 1.68 14.64
C GLU A 261 14.66 0.30 14.54
N CYS A 262 14.47 -0.40 13.42
CA CYS A 262 14.96 -1.77 13.19
C CYS A 262 16.04 -1.83 12.10
N GLY A 263 15.71 -1.36 10.90
CA GLY A 263 16.51 -1.54 9.70
C GLY A 263 17.94 -0.99 9.80
N MET A 264 18.15 0.15 10.47
CA MET A 264 19.49 0.70 10.68
C MET A 264 20.34 -0.18 11.60
N ASN A 265 19.76 -0.80 12.63
CA ASN A 265 20.45 -1.73 13.52
C ASN A 265 20.77 -3.07 12.82
N GLU A 266 19.89 -3.50 11.90
CA GLU A 266 20.08 -4.67 11.05
C GLU A 266 21.08 -4.43 9.91
N GLY A 267 21.47 -3.17 9.68
CA GLY A 267 22.36 -2.78 8.58
C GLY A 267 21.67 -2.80 7.22
N ARG A 268 20.33 -2.66 7.17
CA ARG A 268 19.58 -2.63 5.92
C ARG A 268 19.90 -1.37 5.11
N GLN A 269 20.22 -1.55 3.86
CA GLN A 269 20.49 -0.43 2.95
C GLN A 269 19.18 0.27 2.57
N GLY A 270 18.98 1.49 3.02
CA GLY A 270 17.77 2.29 2.76
C GLY A 270 17.81 3.10 1.47
N LYS A 271 19.01 3.30 0.86
CA LYS A 271 19.19 4.10 -0.36
C LYS A 271 20.38 3.57 -1.18
N ALA A 272 20.29 3.66 -2.51
CA ALA A 272 21.36 3.19 -3.39
C ALA A 272 22.72 3.89 -3.14
N SER A 273 22.70 5.18 -2.83
CA SER A 273 23.91 6.00 -2.60
C SER A 273 24.56 5.81 -1.23
N PHE A 274 23.94 5.06 -0.30
CA PHE A 274 24.46 4.79 1.03
C PHE A 274 24.41 3.31 1.38
N ASN A 275 25.56 2.74 1.71
CA ASN A 275 25.67 1.37 2.22
C ASN A 275 26.51 1.40 3.51
N VAL A 276 25.91 1.01 4.64
CA VAL A 276 26.57 1.08 5.95
C VAL A 276 27.81 0.20 6.04
N ALA A 277 27.82 -0.98 5.42
CA ALA A 277 28.99 -1.86 5.41
C ALA A 277 30.15 -1.23 4.65
N ALA A 278 29.89 -0.61 3.50
CA ALA A 278 30.89 0.12 2.73
C ALA A 278 31.38 1.38 3.48
N TYR A 279 30.45 2.12 4.11
CA TYR A 279 30.80 3.30 4.91
C TYR A 279 31.71 2.95 6.09
N ARG A 280 31.34 1.93 6.85
CA ARG A 280 32.16 1.34 7.92
C ARG A 280 33.52 0.88 7.41
N ALA A 281 33.55 0.20 6.25
CA ALA A 281 34.80 -0.31 5.68
C ALA A 281 35.77 0.78 5.25
N ASN A 282 35.25 1.91 4.77
CA ASN A 282 36.08 3.02 4.27
C ASN A 282 36.80 3.80 5.37
N TYR A 283 36.29 3.80 6.62
CA TYR A 283 36.75 4.75 7.65
C TYR A 283 37.13 4.06 8.95
N ALA A 284 38.47 3.98 9.20
CA ALA A 284 39.00 3.37 10.41
C ALA A 284 38.67 4.17 11.69
N ASP A 285 38.66 5.50 11.60
CA ASP A 285 38.25 6.39 12.69
C ASP A 285 36.80 6.10 13.18
N LEU A 286 35.91 5.87 12.25
CA LEU A 286 34.53 5.53 12.60
C LEU A 286 34.40 4.12 13.19
N ARG A 287 35.22 3.15 12.72
CA ARG A 287 35.26 1.82 13.33
C ARG A 287 35.74 1.87 14.77
N SER A 288 36.75 2.70 15.03
CA SER A 288 37.24 2.95 16.39
C SER A 288 36.18 3.60 17.29
N ALA A 289 35.43 4.57 16.74
CA ALA A 289 34.40 5.30 17.49
C ALA A 289 33.14 4.53 17.75
N PHE A 290 32.66 3.78 16.75
CA PHE A 290 31.29 3.18 16.77
C PHE A 290 31.27 1.64 16.87
N GLY A 291 32.39 0.98 16.56
CA GLY A 291 32.49 -0.49 16.62
C GLY A 291 31.37 -1.19 15.87
N ARG A 292 30.51 -1.92 16.58
CA ARG A 292 29.37 -2.68 16.05
C ARG A 292 28.06 -1.89 16.00
N ASN A 293 28.00 -0.67 16.49
CA ASN A 293 26.80 0.14 16.49
C ASN A 293 26.49 0.66 15.07
N LEU A 294 25.82 -0.15 14.27
CA LEU A 294 25.51 0.19 12.87
C LEU A 294 24.71 1.49 12.75
N LYS A 295 23.73 1.71 13.64
CA LYS A 295 22.92 2.93 13.63
C LYS A 295 23.78 4.20 13.77
N ALA A 296 24.86 4.16 14.54
CA ALA A 296 25.74 5.32 14.70
C ALA A 296 26.40 5.76 13.39
N TYR A 297 26.73 4.84 12.48
CA TYR A 297 27.28 5.17 11.16
C TYR A 297 26.28 5.91 10.27
N TYR A 298 24.99 5.51 10.28
CA TYR A 298 23.95 6.23 9.56
C TYR A 298 23.80 7.64 10.13
N MET A 299 23.72 7.76 11.46
CA MET A 299 23.56 9.06 12.13
C MET A 299 24.76 9.97 11.90
N HIS A 300 25.98 9.44 11.92
CA HIS A 300 27.20 10.19 11.59
C HIS A 300 27.14 10.71 10.13
N TYR A 301 26.73 9.85 9.18
CA TYR A 301 26.63 10.27 7.77
C TYR A 301 25.63 11.40 7.58
N ILE A 302 24.47 11.32 8.25
CA ILE A 302 23.45 12.37 8.23
C ILE A 302 23.97 13.67 8.87
N GLY A 303 24.60 13.58 10.04
CA GLY A 303 25.03 14.74 10.82
C GLY A 303 26.24 15.48 10.24
N SER A 304 27.26 14.75 9.80
CA SER A 304 28.56 15.34 9.37
C SER A 304 29.15 14.67 8.13
N GLY A 305 29.14 13.34 8.03
CA GLY A 305 29.92 12.60 7.05
C GLY A 305 29.57 12.97 5.58
N TYR A 306 28.32 13.30 5.28
CA TYR A 306 27.93 13.79 3.95
C TYR A 306 28.59 15.14 3.64
N ARG A 307 28.58 16.07 4.58
CA ARG A 307 29.21 17.39 4.41
C ARG A 307 30.76 17.31 4.35
N GLU A 308 31.35 16.33 5.01
CA GLU A 308 32.75 16.01 4.93
C GLU A 308 33.16 15.35 3.60
N GLY A 309 32.20 15.07 2.70
CA GLY A 309 32.46 14.39 1.43
C GLY A 309 32.84 12.92 1.59
N ARG A 310 32.52 12.29 2.71
CA ARG A 310 32.86 10.88 2.96
C ARG A 310 32.05 9.95 2.01
N LYS A 311 32.77 9.00 1.40
CA LYS A 311 32.18 8.01 0.47
C LYS A 311 31.48 6.91 1.25
N ALA A 312 30.20 6.71 0.96
CA ALA A 312 29.37 5.70 1.60
C ALA A 312 29.02 4.50 0.68
N THR A 313 29.79 4.33 -0.40
CA THR A 313 29.68 3.23 -1.35
C THR A 313 31.01 2.50 -1.48
N GLY A 314 31.02 1.25 -1.98
CA GLY A 314 32.19 0.42 -2.16
C GLY A 314 31.87 -1.06 -1.98
N ASN A 315 32.91 -1.89 -2.04
CA ASN A 315 32.82 -3.36 -1.96
C ASN A 315 32.81 -3.93 -0.52
N GLY A 316 32.86 -3.08 0.51
CA GLY A 316 32.88 -3.52 1.91
C GLY A 316 34.23 -4.09 2.39
N VAL A 317 35.30 -4.02 1.58
CA VAL A 317 36.65 -4.39 1.99
C VAL A 317 37.20 -3.31 2.90
N LEU A 318 37.62 -3.68 4.11
CA LEU A 318 38.14 -2.71 5.09
C LEU A 318 39.44 -2.02 4.58
N LYS A 319 39.39 -0.71 4.60
CA LYS A 319 40.61 0.11 4.37
C LYS A 319 41.28 0.39 5.68
N ASN A 320 42.62 0.28 5.66
CA ASN A 320 43.49 0.53 6.84
C ASN A 320 42.97 -0.23 8.09
N PRO A 321 42.86 -1.58 8.04
CA PRO A 321 42.47 -2.34 9.21
C PRO A 321 43.55 -2.19 10.32
N VAL A 322 43.09 -2.34 11.57
CA VAL A 322 44.00 -2.30 12.73
C VAL A 322 44.98 -3.47 12.68
N THR A 323 46.24 -3.19 12.84
CA THR A 323 47.35 -4.20 12.90
C THR A 323 48.11 -4.17 14.21
N VAL A 324 47.91 -3.13 15.06
CA VAL A 324 48.60 -2.97 16.34
C VAL A 324 47.67 -3.43 17.48
N TYR A 325 48.20 -4.32 18.33
CA TYR A 325 47.52 -4.78 19.54
C TYR A 325 48.54 -4.87 20.69
N ASN A 326 48.22 -4.26 21.84
CA ASN A 326 49.09 -4.16 23.01
C ASN A 326 50.54 -3.70 22.66
N GLY A 327 50.65 -2.69 21.80
CA GLY A 327 51.93 -2.07 21.42
C GLY A 327 52.75 -2.87 20.38
N VAL A 328 52.30 -4.04 19.94
CA VAL A 328 52.97 -4.85 18.90
C VAL A 328 52.23 -4.69 17.56
N ASP A 329 52.97 -4.41 16.50
CA ASP A 329 52.47 -4.38 15.15
C ASP A 329 52.53 -5.78 14.50
N TYR A 330 51.38 -6.36 14.21
CA TYR A 330 51.24 -7.70 13.61
C TYR A 330 51.16 -7.65 12.08
N SER A 331 51.37 -6.51 11.44
CA SER A 331 51.19 -6.34 9.98
C SER A 331 52.05 -7.31 9.14
N LEU A 332 53.18 -7.81 9.69
CA LEU A 332 54.03 -8.81 9.04
C LEU A 332 53.36 -10.17 8.90
N VAL A 333 52.46 -10.56 9.83
CA VAL A 333 51.82 -11.89 9.91
C VAL A 333 50.31 -11.85 9.85
N TYR A 334 49.72 -10.66 9.82
CA TYR A 334 48.25 -10.44 9.86
C TYR A 334 47.78 -9.47 8.79
N ASP A 335 46.72 -9.82 8.12
CA ASP A 335 45.89 -9.03 7.24
C ASP A 335 44.43 -9.34 7.55
N TYR A 336 43.66 -8.36 7.97
CA TYR A 336 42.27 -8.54 8.37
C TYR A 336 41.43 -9.16 7.24
N ASN A 337 41.53 -8.59 6.02
CA ASN A 337 40.68 -9.01 4.90
C ASN A 337 40.98 -10.47 4.49
N TYR A 338 42.28 -10.84 4.49
CA TYR A 338 42.71 -12.21 4.25
C TYR A 338 42.21 -13.16 5.34
N TYR A 339 42.37 -12.78 6.62
CA TYR A 339 42.00 -13.60 7.78
C TYR A 339 40.50 -13.90 7.79
N ILE A 340 39.66 -12.88 7.62
CA ILE A 340 38.17 -13.03 7.59
C ILE A 340 37.72 -13.76 6.35
N SER A 341 38.37 -13.57 5.19
CA SER A 341 37.97 -14.31 3.97
C SER A 341 38.29 -15.79 4.01
N LYS A 342 39.35 -16.15 4.72
CA LYS A 342 39.85 -17.53 4.81
C LYS A 342 39.03 -18.41 5.76
N TYR A 343 38.46 -17.83 6.81
CA TYR A 343 37.80 -18.57 7.88
C TYR A 343 36.34 -18.10 8.02
N SER A 344 35.37 -18.98 7.66
CA SER A 344 33.94 -18.65 7.68
C SER A 344 33.40 -18.40 9.10
N ASP A 345 33.94 -19.10 10.11
CA ASP A 345 33.63 -18.90 11.52
C ASP A 345 34.02 -17.48 11.99
N LEU A 346 35.19 -17.00 11.57
CA LEU A 346 35.66 -15.67 11.89
C LEU A 346 34.86 -14.58 11.13
N LYS A 347 34.49 -14.89 9.90
CA LYS A 347 33.62 -13.98 9.13
C LYS A 347 32.27 -13.79 9.83
N ALA A 348 31.66 -14.85 10.33
CA ALA A 348 30.41 -14.76 11.08
C ALA A 348 30.57 -13.99 12.40
N ALA A 349 31.71 -14.20 13.11
CA ALA A 349 31.94 -13.60 14.42
C ALA A 349 32.41 -12.14 14.35
N PHE A 350 33.28 -11.77 13.39
CA PHE A 350 34.06 -10.52 13.40
C PHE A 350 33.92 -9.71 12.11
N TYR A 351 32.96 -9.97 11.25
CA TYR A 351 32.79 -9.20 10.00
C TYR A 351 32.67 -7.69 10.29
N GLY A 352 33.60 -6.91 9.76
CA GLY A 352 33.67 -5.46 9.94
C GLY A 352 34.24 -4.99 11.28
N ASP A 353 34.66 -5.88 12.21
CA ASP A 353 35.26 -5.56 13.50
C ASP A 353 36.71 -5.99 13.49
N ASP A 354 37.58 -5.12 12.94
CA ASP A 354 39.00 -5.41 12.79
C ASP A 354 39.76 -5.48 14.12
N THR A 355 39.31 -4.74 15.13
CA THR A 355 39.87 -4.76 16.47
C THR A 355 39.63 -6.11 17.16
N ALA A 356 38.38 -6.60 17.12
CA ALA A 356 38.06 -7.89 17.72
C ALA A 356 38.70 -9.06 16.95
N ALA A 357 38.79 -8.96 15.61
CA ALA A 357 39.45 -9.98 14.79
C ALA A 357 40.96 -10.06 15.06
N LEU A 358 41.66 -8.91 15.20
CA LEU A 358 43.07 -8.88 15.56
C LEU A 358 43.29 -9.43 16.97
N ARG A 359 42.48 -9.04 17.94
CA ARG A 359 42.55 -9.61 19.30
C ARG A 359 42.39 -11.13 19.27
N HIS A 360 41.39 -11.65 18.57
CA HIS A 360 41.20 -13.09 18.42
C HIS A 360 42.44 -13.76 17.80
N PHE A 361 43.02 -13.16 16.74
CA PHE A 361 44.22 -13.71 16.12
C PHE A 361 45.36 -13.84 17.14
N VAL A 362 45.62 -12.80 17.93
CA VAL A 362 46.75 -12.76 18.90
C VAL A 362 46.51 -13.68 20.10
N GLU A 363 45.27 -13.75 20.60
CA GLU A 363 44.94 -14.52 21.80
C GLU A 363 44.67 -16.00 21.51
N CYS A 364 44.06 -16.32 20.39
CA CYS A 364 43.64 -17.67 20.01
C CYS A 364 44.30 -18.16 18.72
N GLY A 365 44.15 -17.42 17.62
CA GLY A 365 44.51 -17.83 16.27
C GLY A 365 45.99 -18.19 16.09
N MET A 366 46.90 -17.51 16.78
CA MET A 366 48.32 -17.84 16.76
C MET A 366 48.59 -19.23 17.37
N ASN A 367 47.94 -19.54 18.50
CA ASN A 367 48.08 -20.87 19.16
C ASN A 367 47.47 -21.97 18.31
N GLU A 368 46.36 -21.66 17.59
CA GLU A 368 45.71 -22.58 16.65
C GLU A 368 46.51 -22.74 15.34
N GLY A 369 47.52 -21.94 15.11
CA GLY A 369 48.32 -21.91 13.89
C GLY A 369 47.51 -21.41 12.67
N ARG A 370 46.53 -20.54 12.86
CA ARG A 370 45.71 -19.95 11.79
C ARG A 370 46.55 -18.98 10.94
N GLN A 371 46.62 -19.22 9.66
CA GLN A 371 47.27 -18.32 8.72
C GLN A 371 46.42 -17.06 8.53
N ALA A 372 46.95 -15.89 8.94
CA ALA A 372 46.23 -14.63 8.87
C ALA A 372 46.78 -13.66 7.82
N LYS A 373 47.79 -14.05 7.05
CA LYS A 373 48.35 -13.30 5.92
C LYS A 373 48.79 -14.27 4.84
N ASP A 374 48.63 -13.93 3.59
CA ASP A 374 48.98 -14.82 2.46
C ASP A 374 50.50 -15.08 2.43
N SER A 375 51.29 -14.05 2.67
CA SER A 375 52.77 -14.12 2.64
C SER A 375 53.40 -14.85 3.83
N PHE A 376 52.65 -15.21 4.89
CA PHE A 376 53.19 -15.89 6.08
C PHE A 376 52.38 -17.10 6.50
N ASN A 377 53.05 -18.25 6.61
CA ASN A 377 52.47 -19.49 7.11
C ASN A 377 53.37 -20.08 8.20
N VAL A 378 52.87 -20.10 9.44
CA VAL A 378 53.64 -20.54 10.61
C VAL A 378 54.13 -22.00 10.52
N LYS A 379 53.34 -22.91 9.93
CA LYS A 379 53.75 -24.32 9.78
C LYS A 379 54.91 -24.46 8.80
N LYS A 380 54.90 -23.70 7.68
CA LYS A 380 56.00 -23.67 6.72
C LYS A 380 57.21 -23.04 7.36
N TYR A 381 57.06 -21.95 8.14
CA TYR A 381 58.12 -21.27 8.87
C TYR A 381 58.76 -22.20 9.90
N LYS A 382 57.97 -22.85 10.75
CA LYS A 382 58.43 -23.89 11.69
C LYS A 382 59.26 -24.98 11.00
N ASN A 383 58.73 -25.54 9.91
CA ASN A 383 59.43 -26.66 9.24
C ASN A 383 60.72 -26.30 8.54
N ARG A 384 61.01 -25.03 8.30
CA ARG A 384 62.19 -24.53 7.61
C ARG A 384 63.38 -24.35 8.54
N TYR A 385 63.18 -24.13 9.85
CA TYR A 385 64.22 -23.73 10.79
C TYR A 385 64.32 -24.70 11.97
N ASN A 386 65.31 -25.62 11.95
CA ASN A 386 65.49 -26.62 12.99
C ASN A 386 65.91 -26.07 14.35
N ASP A 387 66.67 -24.96 14.36
CA ASP A 387 67.04 -24.22 15.56
C ASP A 387 65.79 -23.71 16.31
N LEU A 388 64.83 -23.17 15.58
CA LEU A 388 63.58 -22.72 16.17
C LEU A 388 62.70 -23.89 16.63
N GLN A 389 62.76 -25.04 15.96
CA GLN A 389 62.08 -26.25 16.43
C GLN A 389 62.60 -26.72 17.77
N ASN A 390 63.93 -26.63 17.94
CA ASN A 390 64.57 -27.00 19.21
C ASN A 390 64.22 -26.00 20.31
N ALA A 391 64.08 -24.69 19.97
CA ALA A 391 63.80 -23.63 20.93
C ALA A 391 62.32 -23.56 21.35
N PHE A 392 61.37 -23.71 20.40
CA PHE A 392 59.94 -23.45 20.64
C PHE A 392 59.07 -24.71 20.59
N GLY A 393 59.57 -25.80 20.09
CA GLY A 393 58.81 -27.05 20.04
C GLY A 393 57.44 -26.91 19.31
N ASN A 394 56.38 -27.09 20.06
CA ASN A 394 55.00 -26.98 19.53
C ASN A 394 54.32 -25.64 19.85
N ASP A 395 55.01 -24.71 20.48
CA ASP A 395 54.45 -23.35 20.75
C ASP A 395 54.43 -22.53 19.48
N LEU A 396 53.33 -22.61 18.72
CA LEU A 396 53.15 -21.91 17.45
C LEU A 396 53.21 -20.40 17.62
N LYS A 397 52.75 -19.87 18.73
CA LYS A 397 52.76 -18.40 19.00
C LYS A 397 54.16 -17.84 19.03
N SER A 398 55.12 -18.57 19.62
CA SER A 398 56.55 -18.18 19.68
C SER A 398 57.16 -18.05 18.27
N TYR A 399 56.76 -18.87 17.28
CA TYR A 399 57.26 -18.72 15.90
C TYR A 399 56.73 -17.43 15.24
N TYR A 400 55.46 -17.03 15.47
CA TYR A 400 54.92 -15.76 14.99
C TYR A 400 55.70 -14.58 15.60
N MET A 401 55.90 -14.63 16.92
CA MET A 401 56.59 -13.56 17.63
C MET A 401 58.04 -13.46 17.21
N HIS A 402 58.73 -14.61 17.00
CA HIS A 402 60.10 -14.62 16.48
C HIS A 402 60.19 -13.97 15.08
N TYR A 403 59.23 -14.34 14.18
CA TYR A 403 59.24 -13.73 12.84
C TYR A 403 59.05 -12.20 12.89
N ILE A 404 58.10 -11.73 13.71
CA ILE A 404 57.89 -10.28 13.92
C ILE A 404 59.15 -9.61 14.46
N GLY A 405 59.78 -10.14 15.51
CA GLY A 405 60.94 -9.57 16.15
C GLY A 405 62.18 -9.59 15.26
N SER A 406 62.43 -10.66 14.54
CA SER A 406 63.58 -10.81 13.65
C SER A 406 63.51 -9.87 12.44
N CYS A 407 62.33 -9.68 11.85
CA CYS A 407 62.19 -8.73 10.74
C CYS A 407 62.36 -7.27 11.17
N LEU A 408 61.96 -6.92 12.41
CA LEU A 408 62.15 -5.56 12.95
C LEU A 408 63.64 -5.21 13.16
N LEU A 409 64.48 -6.20 13.55
CA LEU A 409 65.93 -5.98 13.73
C LEU A 409 66.66 -5.68 12.42
N TYR A 410 66.21 -6.24 11.28
CA TYR A 410 66.82 -5.98 9.96
C TYR A 410 66.34 -4.69 9.29
N THR A 411 65.26 -4.07 9.77
CA THR A 411 64.71 -2.81 9.22
C THR A 411 65.14 -1.57 10.01
N SER A 412 65.77 -1.72 11.19
CA SER A 412 66.36 -0.60 11.92
C SER A 412 67.67 -0.19 11.23
N PRO A 413 67.91 1.12 10.92
CA PRO A 413 69.19 1.55 10.44
C PRO A 413 70.21 1.28 11.53
N SER A 414 71.33 0.55 11.19
CA SER A 414 72.48 0.33 12.08
C SER A 414 72.95 1.65 12.61
N PRO A 415 73.13 1.85 13.94
CA PRO A 415 73.73 3.04 14.43
C PRO A 415 75.16 3.10 13.88
N ARG A 416 75.51 4.18 13.18
CA ARG A 416 76.88 4.50 12.77
C ARG A 416 77.67 5.01 13.95
#